data_4365fbd248aa2c9c8f4b0a75bebba88e
#
_entry.id   4365fbd248aa2c9c8f4b0a75bebba88e
#
_cell.length_a   1.000
_cell.length_b   1.000
_cell.length_c   1.000
_cell.angle_alpha   90.00
_cell.angle_beta   90.00
_cell.angle_gamma   90.00
#
_symmetry.space_group_name_H-M   'P 1'
#
loop_
_entity.id
_entity.type
_entity.pdbx_description
1 polymer ?
#
loop_
_entity_poly.entity_id
_entity_poly.type
_entity_poly.pdbx_seq_one_letter_code
_entity_poly.pdbx_strand_id
1 'polypeptide(L)'
;MCVHVAHAQESRELKGKVLDAVTLKPVVGATGVVESSAVAEDIGVPNQVQQSALGSLTDAAGEFRLKVPSNLKYVTISYVGYQRIQVPVFQDHKTILLQPSGESLDEVIVTGYTDIKKRKNTTAYNKINVADIKQTGVSSIDEMLAGQVAGLQLSNFNGGPNSAPQIRIRGTVSLNGTQDPLWVIDGLPIEGAELPKRIDKDNLNSLSNLPIAGINPDDIADITVLKDAAATSIYGARAANGVIVITTKRGKSGPAKLQVSANTFVTQRPDFGKLNLMDANEKVDFELLMADRTDLNYRADKGAVMRILNKANALDAYRSGGLAALSPEVQQSINQLRTQQTDWGKELYRQALNQQYSASISGGNDGHRYYLSSSFYDEKGATKGADLRRYSLTLNNDFNINDRFKAGINLLGSVSNRQNPIQDDDAFTNPSNYMRLVNPYLTVRDQSGKYNYDPDIEGYEKDTYIPFNAIEERENTKYTLTNKALKAIGYLEYTIIPQLSLRSEFGLQFDENSTEKFAD
;
A
#
# COMPACT_ATOMS: atom_id res chain seq x y z
N MET A 1 -53.15 26.97 23.72
CA MET A 1 -53.77 26.78 22.40
C MET A 1 -52.75 27.17 21.35
N CYS A 2 -51.87 26.25 20.94
CA CYS A 2 -50.88 26.49 19.90
C CYS A 2 -51.46 26.14 18.55
N VAL A 3 -51.65 27.17 17.74
CA VAL A 3 -52.11 26.98 16.33
C VAL A 3 -50.88 26.58 15.52
N HIS A 4 -50.83 25.31 15.07
CA HIS A 4 -49.87 24.89 14.08
C HIS A 4 -50.38 25.38 12.71
N VAL A 5 -49.69 26.37 12.17
CA VAL A 5 -49.90 26.81 10.79
C VAL A 5 -49.12 25.79 9.91
N ALA A 6 -49.83 24.89 9.29
CA ALA A 6 -49.28 24.03 8.24
C ALA A 6 -48.98 24.92 7.02
N HIS A 7 -47.73 25.20 6.76
CA HIS A 7 -47.27 25.79 5.49
C HIS A 7 -47.43 24.72 4.42
N ALA A 8 -48.40 24.87 3.53
CA ALA A 8 -48.45 24.07 2.29
C ALA A 8 -47.20 24.43 1.47
N GLN A 9 -46.30 23.44 1.29
CA GLN A 9 -45.15 23.60 0.42
C GLN A 9 -45.66 23.76 -1.03
N GLU A 10 -45.40 24.90 -1.63
CA GLU A 10 -45.70 25.13 -3.04
C GLU A 10 -44.90 24.11 -3.87
N SER A 11 -45.61 23.30 -4.63
CA SER A 11 -45.03 22.31 -5.54
C SER A 11 -45.20 22.76 -6.98
N ARG A 12 -44.18 22.60 -7.78
CA ARG A 12 -44.17 22.88 -9.22
C ARG A 12 -44.19 21.54 -10.00
N GLU A 13 -44.89 21.50 -11.13
CA GLU A 13 -44.85 20.35 -12.03
C GLU A 13 -43.83 20.59 -13.14
N LEU A 14 -42.81 19.70 -13.20
CA LEU A 14 -41.81 19.65 -14.25
C LEU A 14 -42.26 18.64 -15.32
N LYS A 15 -42.30 19.07 -16.58
CA LYS A 15 -42.64 18.22 -17.73
C LYS A 15 -41.53 18.23 -18.76
N GLY A 16 -41.34 17.07 -19.41
CA GLY A 16 -40.36 16.97 -20.48
C GLY A 16 -40.43 15.64 -21.20
N LYS A 17 -39.67 15.55 -22.29
CA LYS A 17 -39.55 14.34 -23.12
C LYS A 17 -38.10 13.92 -23.16
N VAL A 18 -37.83 12.64 -22.88
CA VAL A 18 -36.47 12.07 -22.86
C VAL A 18 -36.25 11.26 -24.13
N LEU A 19 -35.22 11.64 -24.89
CA LEU A 19 -34.83 10.95 -26.12
C LEU A 19 -33.39 10.48 -26.01
N ASP A 20 -33.06 9.41 -26.71
CA ASP A 20 -31.70 8.97 -26.95
C ASP A 20 -30.96 9.99 -27.84
N ALA A 21 -29.79 10.43 -27.42
CA ALA A 21 -29.03 11.47 -28.12
C ALA A 21 -28.51 11.04 -29.50
N VAL A 22 -28.35 9.74 -29.75
CA VAL A 22 -27.82 9.17 -31.00
C VAL A 22 -28.94 8.78 -31.95
N THR A 23 -29.95 8.07 -31.43
CA THR A 23 -31.02 7.52 -32.28
C THR A 23 -32.28 8.40 -32.36
N LEU A 24 -32.36 9.41 -31.48
CA LEU A 24 -33.52 10.31 -31.30
C LEU A 24 -34.84 9.56 -30.99
N LYS A 25 -34.76 8.31 -30.57
CA LYS A 25 -35.92 7.52 -30.15
C LYS A 25 -36.29 7.82 -28.68
N PRO A 26 -37.61 7.70 -28.33
CA PRO A 26 -38.00 7.86 -26.94
C PRO A 26 -37.33 6.85 -26.01
N VAL A 27 -36.84 7.32 -24.85
CA VAL A 27 -36.32 6.46 -23.79
C VAL A 27 -37.43 6.17 -22.81
N VAL A 28 -37.96 4.95 -22.85
CA VAL A 28 -39.09 4.49 -22.03
C VAL A 28 -38.54 3.98 -20.68
N GLY A 29 -39.17 4.40 -19.56
CA GLY A 29 -38.76 3.96 -18.23
C GLY A 29 -37.54 4.70 -17.65
N ALA A 30 -37.15 5.82 -18.24
CA ALA A 30 -36.14 6.69 -17.61
C ALA A 30 -36.72 7.28 -16.32
N THR A 31 -35.89 7.29 -15.27
CA THR A 31 -36.30 7.73 -13.94
C THR A 31 -35.81 9.16 -13.67
N GLY A 32 -36.75 10.06 -13.36
CA GLY A 32 -36.45 11.38 -12.81
C GLY A 32 -36.54 11.31 -11.28
N VAL A 33 -35.45 11.56 -10.58
CA VAL A 33 -35.35 11.48 -9.11
C VAL A 33 -34.86 12.79 -8.52
N VAL A 34 -35.47 13.19 -7.40
CA VAL A 34 -34.98 14.26 -6.53
C VAL A 34 -33.95 13.68 -5.61
N GLU A 35 -32.67 14.05 -5.75
CA GLU A 35 -31.61 13.59 -4.84
C GLU A 35 -31.71 14.29 -3.49
N SER A 36 -31.73 13.51 -2.42
CA SER A 36 -31.97 13.95 -1.05
C SER A 36 -30.85 14.81 -0.44
N SER A 37 -29.65 14.80 -1.01
CA SER A 37 -28.52 15.60 -0.53
C SER A 37 -28.71 17.12 -0.69
N ALA A 38 -29.53 17.54 -1.65
CA ALA A 38 -29.82 18.96 -1.86
C ALA A 38 -30.85 19.53 -0.86
N VAL A 39 -31.54 18.67 -0.10
CA VAL A 39 -32.56 19.08 0.89
C VAL A 39 -32.00 19.12 2.31
N ALA A 40 -30.90 18.41 2.59
CA ALA A 40 -30.35 18.26 3.93
C ALA A 40 -29.46 19.43 4.40
N GLU A 41 -28.88 20.19 3.49
CA GLU A 41 -28.01 21.33 3.87
C GLU A 41 -28.77 22.59 4.31
N ASP A 42 -30.06 22.73 3.95
CA ASP A 42 -30.81 23.98 4.18
C ASP A 42 -31.74 23.94 5.42
N ILE A 43 -31.93 22.81 6.11
CA ILE A 43 -32.95 22.70 7.17
C ILE A 43 -32.43 22.07 8.49
N GLY A 44 -31.20 22.10 8.85
CA GLY A 44 -30.67 21.84 10.21
C GLY A 44 -31.41 20.80 11.10
N VAL A 45 -31.95 19.70 10.57
CA VAL A 45 -32.70 18.69 11.32
C VAL A 45 -31.94 17.36 11.33
N PRO A 46 -31.79 16.72 12.53
CA PRO A 46 -31.01 15.47 12.64
C PRO A 46 -31.69 14.31 11.95
N ASN A 47 -30.87 13.47 11.30
CA ASN A 47 -31.14 12.21 10.60
C ASN A 47 -32.19 11.32 11.27
N GLN A 48 -33.46 11.48 10.95
CA GLN A 48 -34.49 10.43 10.99
C GLN A 48 -35.78 10.91 10.29
N VAL A 49 -35.78 10.92 8.94
CA VAL A 49 -37.03 10.94 8.18
C VAL A 49 -36.87 9.94 7.04
N GLN A 50 -37.71 8.90 7.04
CA GLN A 50 -37.95 8.03 5.88
C GLN A 50 -38.31 8.87 4.67
N GLN A 51 -37.38 9.05 3.74
CA GLN A 51 -37.60 9.81 2.53
C GLN A 51 -38.27 8.92 1.50
N SER A 52 -39.54 9.17 1.22
CA SER A 52 -40.20 8.75 -0.02
C SER A 52 -39.50 9.49 -1.17
N ALA A 53 -38.65 8.80 -1.95
CA ALA A 53 -38.07 9.36 -3.16
C ALA A 53 -39.18 9.81 -4.11
N LEU A 54 -39.31 11.12 -4.32
CA LEU A 54 -40.18 11.68 -5.35
C LEU A 54 -39.56 11.34 -6.72
N GLY A 55 -40.11 10.37 -7.42
CA GLY A 55 -39.65 9.92 -8.72
C GLY A 55 -40.78 9.78 -9.71
N SER A 56 -40.49 9.96 -10.99
CA SER A 56 -41.41 9.71 -12.11
C SER A 56 -40.68 8.93 -13.19
N LEU A 57 -41.38 8.05 -13.88
CA LEU A 57 -40.87 7.29 -15.00
C LEU A 57 -41.41 7.88 -16.32
N THR A 58 -40.59 7.81 -17.38
CA THR A 58 -41.04 8.17 -18.72
C THR A 58 -41.98 7.11 -19.31
N ASP A 59 -42.99 7.56 -19.99
CA ASP A 59 -43.98 6.72 -20.70
C ASP A 59 -43.45 6.19 -22.05
N ALA A 60 -44.34 5.52 -22.83
CA ALA A 60 -43.99 4.97 -24.14
C ALA A 60 -43.61 6.03 -25.20
N ALA A 61 -43.97 7.29 -25.00
CA ALA A 61 -43.56 8.42 -25.84
C ALA A 61 -42.30 9.11 -25.31
N GLY A 62 -41.73 8.62 -24.20
CA GLY A 62 -40.61 9.22 -23.50
C GLY A 62 -40.97 10.43 -22.66
N GLU A 63 -42.25 10.69 -22.40
CA GLU A 63 -42.70 11.85 -21.62
C GLU A 63 -42.76 11.54 -20.13
N PHE A 64 -42.39 12.53 -19.30
CA PHE A 64 -42.51 12.43 -17.85
C PHE A 64 -43.19 13.67 -17.25
N ARG A 65 -43.78 13.48 -16.07
CA ARG A 65 -44.35 14.53 -15.24
C ARG A 65 -43.93 14.30 -13.81
N LEU A 66 -43.23 15.25 -13.22
CA LEU A 66 -42.69 15.15 -11.87
C LEU A 66 -43.11 16.38 -11.05
N LYS A 67 -43.78 16.16 -9.93
CA LYS A 67 -44.03 17.25 -8.96
C LYS A 67 -42.84 17.43 -8.06
N VAL A 68 -42.27 18.62 -8.04
CA VAL A 68 -41.07 18.96 -7.28
C VAL A 68 -41.32 20.13 -6.35
N PRO A 69 -40.71 20.20 -5.17
CA PRO A 69 -40.76 21.37 -4.31
C PRO A 69 -40.19 22.62 -5.02
N SER A 70 -40.79 23.78 -4.79
CA SER A 70 -40.39 25.04 -5.46
C SER A 70 -38.99 25.51 -5.13
N ASN A 71 -38.39 25.02 -4.05
CA ASN A 71 -37.01 25.34 -3.62
C ASN A 71 -35.91 24.50 -4.31
N LEU A 72 -36.30 23.48 -5.07
CA LEU A 72 -35.34 22.61 -5.77
C LEU A 72 -34.77 23.28 -7.02
N LYS A 73 -33.44 23.20 -7.19
CA LYS A 73 -32.75 23.79 -8.34
C LYS A 73 -32.59 22.80 -9.50
N TYR A 74 -32.35 21.52 -9.21
CA TYR A 74 -32.06 20.48 -10.22
C TYR A 74 -32.80 19.17 -9.90
N VAL A 75 -33.12 18.42 -10.96
CA VAL A 75 -33.59 17.03 -10.90
C VAL A 75 -32.65 16.17 -11.71
N THR A 76 -32.28 15.00 -11.18
CA THR A 76 -31.43 14.02 -11.87
C THR A 76 -32.29 13.08 -12.68
N ILE A 77 -32.06 13.00 -13.98
CA ILE A 77 -32.67 12.02 -14.88
C ILE A 77 -31.65 10.93 -15.19
N SER A 78 -32.02 9.68 -14.96
CA SER A 78 -31.20 8.51 -15.18
C SER A 78 -31.94 7.37 -15.83
N TYR A 79 -31.22 6.60 -16.65
CA TYR A 79 -31.69 5.34 -17.21
C TYR A 79 -30.53 4.36 -17.35
N VAL A 80 -30.80 3.08 -17.23
CA VAL A 80 -29.76 2.05 -17.35
C VAL A 80 -29.14 2.08 -18.74
N GLY A 81 -27.80 2.25 -18.80
CA GLY A 81 -27.07 2.38 -20.08
C GLY A 81 -26.94 3.81 -20.61
N TYR A 82 -27.35 4.83 -19.84
CA TYR A 82 -27.21 6.25 -20.19
C TYR A 82 -26.49 7.05 -19.10
N GLN A 83 -25.85 8.13 -19.48
CA GLN A 83 -25.24 9.08 -18.56
C GLN A 83 -26.33 9.83 -17.79
N ARG A 84 -26.16 9.97 -16.48
CA ARG A 84 -27.03 10.78 -15.64
C ARG A 84 -26.91 12.24 -16.05
N ILE A 85 -28.04 12.94 -16.18
CA ILE A 85 -28.08 14.37 -16.48
C ILE A 85 -28.86 15.10 -15.40
N GLN A 86 -28.33 16.25 -14.97
CA GLN A 86 -29.02 17.15 -14.07
C GLN A 86 -29.73 18.24 -14.88
N VAL A 87 -31.04 18.40 -14.63
CA VAL A 87 -31.91 19.32 -15.36
C VAL A 87 -32.43 20.38 -14.39
N PRO A 88 -32.29 21.68 -14.70
CA PRO A 88 -32.77 22.76 -13.83
C PRO A 88 -34.32 22.78 -13.79
N VAL A 89 -34.89 22.89 -12.59
CA VAL A 89 -36.34 22.83 -12.33
C VAL A 89 -37.12 24.07 -12.82
N PHE A 90 -36.43 25.20 -13.04
CA PHE A 90 -37.08 26.48 -13.39
C PHE A 90 -37.31 26.69 -14.90
N GLN A 91 -36.94 25.71 -15.74
CA GLN A 91 -37.18 25.73 -17.16
C GLN A 91 -38.04 24.52 -17.57
N ASP A 92 -39.09 24.73 -18.36
CA ASP A 92 -39.82 23.64 -18.98
C ASP A 92 -38.97 23.04 -20.10
N HIS A 93 -38.59 21.77 -19.94
CA HIS A 93 -37.74 21.07 -20.91
C HIS A 93 -38.61 20.39 -21.94
N LYS A 94 -38.64 20.94 -23.16
CA LYS A 94 -39.35 20.29 -24.28
C LYS A 94 -38.70 18.95 -24.67
N THR A 95 -37.38 18.87 -24.62
CA THR A 95 -36.66 17.65 -25.00
C THR A 95 -35.36 17.56 -24.21
N ILE A 96 -35.08 16.41 -23.60
CA ILE A 96 -33.87 16.08 -22.88
C ILE A 96 -33.21 14.93 -23.65
N LEU A 97 -31.96 15.14 -24.06
CA LEU A 97 -31.18 14.15 -24.77
C LEU A 97 -30.29 13.41 -23.77
N LEU A 98 -30.60 12.13 -23.51
CA LEU A 98 -29.75 11.24 -22.73
C LEU A 98 -28.67 10.67 -23.66
N GLN A 99 -27.42 10.93 -23.31
CA GLN A 99 -26.29 10.30 -23.98
C GLN A 99 -26.15 8.85 -23.50
N PRO A 100 -26.08 7.86 -24.40
CA PRO A 100 -25.72 6.50 -24.00
C PRO A 100 -24.43 6.59 -23.17
N SER A 101 -24.43 6.00 -21.98
CA SER A 101 -23.18 5.87 -21.24
C SER A 101 -22.29 4.98 -22.09
N GLY A 102 -21.15 5.51 -22.52
CA GLY A 102 -20.14 4.72 -23.19
C GLY A 102 -19.49 3.67 -22.27
N GLU A 103 -19.99 3.51 -21.05
CA GLU A 103 -19.77 2.33 -20.22
C GLU A 103 -20.54 1.18 -20.87
N SER A 104 -19.87 0.59 -21.84
CA SER A 104 -20.39 -0.54 -22.57
C SER A 104 -20.71 -1.66 -21.59
N LEU A 105 -21.91 -2.21 -21.72
CA LEU A 105 -22.27 -3.53 -21.18
C LEU A 105 -21.33 -4.65 -21.68
N ASP A 106 -20.35 -4.30 -22.47
CA ASP A 106 -19.23 -5.09 -22.99
C ASP A 106 -17.94 -4.84 -22.21
N GLU A 107 -18.00 -4.78 -20.86
CA GLU A 107 -16.77 -4.83 -20.05
C GLU A 107 -16.02 -6.11 -20.41
N VAL A 108 -14.85 -5.92 -21.00
CA VAL A 108 -13.95 -7.01 -21.39
C VAL A 108 -13.10 -7.38 -20.20
N ILE A 109 -13.11 -8.65 -19.86
CA ILE A 109 -12.30 -9.22 -18.80
C ILE A 109 -11.06 -9.81 -19.46
N VAL A 110 -9.91 -9.26 -19.13
CA VAL A 110 -8.62 -9.82 -19.52
C VAL A 110 -8.33 -10.98 -18.57
N THR A 111 -8.44 -12.21 -19.06
CA THR A 111 -8.08 -13.41 -18.28
C THR A 111 -6.62 -13.82 -18.50
N GLY A 112 -5.82 -12.94 -19.12
CA GLY A 112 -4.43 -13.14 -19.46
C GLY A 112 -4.25 -13.62 -20.91
N TYR A 113 -4.89 -14.69 -21.32
CA TYR A 113 -4.79 -15.20 -22.70
C TYR A 113 -5.99 -14.83 -23.59
N THR A 114 -7.12 -14.53 -22.99
CA THR A 114 -8.36 -14.23 -23.74
C THR A 114 -9.10 -13.06 -23.12
N ASP A 115 -9.64 -12.23 -24.01
CA ASP A 115 -10.55 -11.17 -23.66
C ASP A 115 -11.99 -11.71 -23.69
N ILE A 116 -12.60 -11.92 -22.54
CA ILE A 116 -13.95 -12.45 -22.44
C ILE A 116 -14.90 -11.31 -22.08
N LYS A 117 -15.97 -11.14 -22.89
CA LYS A 117 -17.02 -10.19 -22.55
C LYS A 117 -17.70 -10.61 -21.23
N LYS A 118 -17.83 -9.68 -20.28
CA LYS A 118 -18.44 -9.91 -18.95
C LYS A 118 -19.73 -10.72 -19.01
N ARG A 119 -20.57 -10.45 -19.99
CA ARG A 119 -21.87 -11.13 -20.19
C ARG A 119 -21.74 -12.61 -20.52
N LYS A 120 -20.58 -13.06 -21.03
CA LYS A 120 -20.31 -14.47 -21.39
C LYS A 120 -19.50 -15.19 -20.31
N ASN A 121 -19.09 -14.48 -19.26
CA ASN A 121 -18.27 -15.05 -18.20
C ASN A 121 -19.14 -15.44 -17.01
N THR A 122 -19.12 -16.73 -16.66
CA THR A 122 -19.82 -17.31 -15.49
C THR A 122 -18.88 -17.52 -14.30
N THR A 123 -17.59 -17.15 -14.44
CA THR A 123 -16.57 -17.36 -13.40
C THR A 123 -16.48 -16.20 -12.44
N ALA A 124 -16.11 -16.48 -11.17
CA ALA A 124 -15.92 -15.42 -10.17
C ALA A 124 -14.55 -14.75 -10.33
N TYR A 125 -14.56 -13.49 -10.69
CA TYR A 125 -13.40 -12.63 -10.77
C TYR A 125 -13.70 -11.28 -10.11
N ASN A 126 -12.65 -10.56 -9.74
CA ASN A 126 -12.71 -9.14 -9.35
C ASN A 126 -11.78 -8.36 -10.26
N LYS A 127 -12.31 -7.42 -11.02
CA LYS A 127 -11.53 -6.44 -11.79
C LYS A 127 -11.47 -5.14 -11.02
N ILE A 128 -10.29 -4.60 -10.88
CA ILE A 128 -10.00 -3.37 -10.15
C ILE A 128 -9.25 -2.45 -11.09
N ASN A 129 -9.79 -1.27 -11.34
CA ASN A 129 -9.08 -0.21 -12.01
C ASN A 129 -8.09 0.43 -11.01
N VAL A 130 -6.81 0.44 -11.33
CA VAL A 130 -5.78 0.96 -10.43
C VAL A 130 -5.96 2.45 -10.14
N ALA A 131 -6.53 3.22 -11.08
CA ALA A 131 -6.81 4.63 -10.87
C ALA A 131 -7.79 4.88 -9.71
N ASP A 132 -8.71 3.93 -9.44
CA ASP A 132 -9.75 4.06 -8.41
C ASP A 132 -9.22 3.72 -7.00
N ILE A 133 -8.16 2.90 -6.92
CA ILE A 133 -7.58 2.43 -5.65
C ILE A 133 -6.22 3.04 -5.33
N LYS A 134 -5.66 3.83 -6.24
CA LYS A 134 -4.36 4.46 -6.05
C LYS A 134 -4.38 5.41 -4.84
N GLN A 135 -3.53 5.10 -3.85
CA GLN A 135 -3.33 5.95 -2.69
C GLN A 135 -1.93 6.56 -2.73
N THR A 136 -1.83 7.83 -2.35
CA THR A 136 -0.54 8.50 -2.22
C THR A 136 0.26 7.86 -1.08
N GLY A 137 1.51 7.49 -1.34
CA GLY A 137 2.39 6.87 -0.34
C GLY A 137 2.37 5.33 -0.34
N VAL A 138 1.50 4.70 -1.12
CA VAL A 138 1.53 3.25 -1.35
C VAL A 138 2.38 2.97 -2.59
N SER A 139 3.50 2.30 -2.37
CA SER A 139 4.51 2.03 -3.41
C SER A 139 4.42 0.65 -4.02
N SER A 140 3.67 -0.24 -3.40
CA SER A 140 3.56 -1.63 -3.82
C SER A 140 2.14 -1.97 -4.28
N ILE A 141 2.06 -2.81 -5.32
CA ILE A 141 0.80 -3.24 -5.93
C ILE A 141 -0.02 -4.08 -4.94
N ASP A 142 0.66 -4.90 -4.18
CA ASP A 142 0.08 -5.78 -3.17
C ASP A 142 -0.60 -5.00 -2.06
N GLU A 143 0.01 -3.93 -1.55
CA GLU A 143 -0.62 -3.06 -0.55
C GLU A 143 -1.87 -2.38 -1.10
N MET A 144 -1.87 -1.98 -2.37
CA MET A 144 -3.05 -1.40 -3.01
C MET A 144 -4.23 -2.36 -3.09
N LEU A 145 -3.98 -3.68 -3.11
CA LEU A 145 -5.02 -4.71 -3.12
C LEU A 145 -5.63 -4.99 -1.74
N ALA A 146 -5.01 -4.49 -0.66
CA ALA A 146 -5.50 -4.70 0.70
C ALA A 146 -6.92 -4.17 0.87
N GLY A 147 -7.85 -5.04 1.30
CA GLY A 147 -9.25 -4.67 1.52
C GLY A 147 -10.09 -4.44 0.24
N GLN A 148 -9.49 -4.48 -0.97
CA GLN A 148 -10.21 -4.24 -2.23
C GLN A 148 -10.87 -5.49 -2.81
N VAL A 149 -10.41 -6.66 -2.40
CA VAL A 149 -10.87 -7.93 -2.99
C VAL A 149 -11.43 -8.84 -1.91
N ALA A 150 -12.72 -9.15 -1.98
CA ALA A 150 -13.35 -10.10 -1.06
C ALA A 150 -12.69 -11.49 -1.15
N GLY A 151 -12.23 -12.02 -0.01
CA GLY A 151 -11.55 -13.31 0.09
C GLY A 151 -10.05 -13.28 -0.25
N LEU A 152 -9.46 -12.11 -0.50
CA LEU A 152 -8.01 -11.92 -0.55
C LEU A 152 -7.55 -11.48 0.85
N GLN A 153 -6.64 -12.22 1.44
CA GLN A 153 -5.97 -11.91 2.70
C GLN A 153 -4.55 -11.46 2.41
N LEU A 154 -4.14 -10.39 3.06
CA LEU A 154 -2.83 -9.80 2.95
C LEU A 154 -2.25 -9.66 4.35
N SER A 155 -1.10 -10.27 4.60
CA SER A 155 -0.43 -10.26 5.89
C SER A 155 0.97 -9.69 5.74
N ASN A 156 1.20 -8.51 6.31
CA ASN A 156 2.52 -7.90 6.37
C ASN A 156 3.27 -8.39 7.60
N PHE A 157 4.47 -8.92 7.42
CA PHE A 157 5.29 -9.44 8.52
C PHE A 157 6.25 -8.40 9.10
N ASN A 158 6.62 -7.41 8.31
CA ASN A 158 7.43 -6.28 8.78
C ASN A 158 6.99 -4.98 8.10
N GLY A 159 7.35 -3.84 8.68
CA GLY A 159 7.02 -2.51 8.16
C GLY A 159 8.18 -1.87 7.38
N GLY A 160 9.14 -2.66 6.91
CA GLY A 160 10.25 -2.14 6.10
C GLY A 160 9.83 -1.77 4.68
N PRO A 161 10.56 -0.86 4.02
CA PRO A 161 10.31 -0.51 2.64
C PRO A 161 10.26 -1.74 1.72
N ASN A 162 9.21 -1.84 0.89
CA ASN A 162 9.00 -2.95 -0.05
C ASN A 162 9.06 -4.35 0.59
N SER A 163 8.56 -4.46 1.81
CA SER A 163 8.37 -5.76 2.45
C SER A 163 7.28 -6.52 1.72
N ALA A 164 7.60 -7.71 1.21
CA ALA A 164 6.62 -8.54 0.52
C ALA A 164 5.59 -9.10 1.51
N PRO A 165 4.31 -8.76 1.38
CA PRO A 165 3.26 -9.39 2.18
C PRO A 165 3.01 -10.81 1.69
N GLN A 166 2.55 -11.66 2.59
CA GLN A 166 1.97 -12.92 2.21
C GLN A 166 0.55 -12.70 1.70
N ILE A 167 0.28 -13.15 0.49
CA ILE A 167 -1.03 -13.01 -0.16
C ILE A 167 -1.70 -14.38 -0.24
N ARG A 168 -2.94 -14.47 0.23
CA ARG A 168 -3.76 -15.67 0.15
C ARG A 168 -5.11 -15.37 -0.46
N ILE A 169 -5.55 -16.22 -1.38
CA ILE A 169 -6.88 -16.15 -1.99
C ILE A 169 -7.71 -17.33 -1.48
N ARG A 170 -8.85 -17.03 -0.81
CA ARG A 170 -9.77 -18.04 -0.25
C ARG A 170 -9.15 -18.99 0.78
N GLY A 171 -8.06 -18.58 1.46
CA GLY A 171 -7.44 -19.36 2.53
C GLY A 171 -6.38 -20.34 2.05
N THR A 172 -6.07 -21.32 2.89
CA THR A 172 -5.00 -22.31 2.65
C THR A 172 -5.51 -23.48 1.81
N VAL A 173 -5.01 -23.64 0.61
CA VAL A 173 -5.41 -24.73 -0.32
C VAL A 173 -4.48 -25.96 -0.18
N SER A 174 -3.24 -25.76 0.23
CA SER A 174 -2.25 -26.82 0.37
C SER A 174 -1.53 -26.74 1.71
N LEU A 175 -1.30 -27.89 2.35
CA LEU A 175 -0.50 -27.98 3.58
C LEU A 175 1.01 -28.01 3.30
N ASN A 176 1.42 -28.55 2.15
CA ASN A 176 2.83 -28.79 1.80
C ASN A 176 3.31 -28.03 0.56
N GLY A 177 2.42 -27.37 -0.18
CA GLY A 177 2.74 -26.58 -1.37
C GLY A 177 2.87 -25.09 -1.07
N THR A 178 3.27 -24.31 -2.08
CA THR A 178 3.20 -22.85 -2.06
C THR A 178 1.74 -22.41 -1.90
N GLN A 179 1.52 -21.33 -1.15
CA GLN A 179 0.18 -20.78 -0.91
C GLN A 179 -0.03 -19.47 -1.67
N ASP A 180 0.99 -19.00 -2.37
CA ASP A 180 0.97 -17.74 -3.09
C ASP A 180 0.20 -17.88 -4.40
N PRO A 181 -0.56 -16.84 -4.80
CA PRO A 181 -1.23 -16.80 -6.08
C PRO A 181 -0.21 -16.68 -7.23
N LEU A 182 -0.58 -17.20 -8.40
CA LEU A 182 0.20 -16.99 -9.62
C LEU A 182 0.04 -15.54 -10.10
N TRP A 183 1.15 -14.87 -10.35
CA TRP A 183 1.16 -13.55 -10.97
C TRP A 183 1.26 -13.68 -12.49
N VAL A 184 0.45 -12.91 -13.20
CA VAL A 184 0.45 -12.82 -14.66
C VAL A 184 0.53 -11.36 -15.06
N ILE A 185 1.47 -11.00 -15.92
CA ILE A 185 1.63 -9.63 -16.43
C ILE A 185 1.45 -9.65 -17.93
N ASP A 186 0.46 -8.90 -18.43
CA ASP A 186 0.12 -8.81 -19.86
C ASP A 186 0.07 -10.18 -20.58
N GLY A 187 -0.44 -11.21 -19.90
CA GLY A 187 -0.54 -12.57 -20.42
C GLY A 187 0.61 -13.50 -20.04
N LEU A 188 1.78 -12.99 -19.66
CA LEU A 188 2.92 -13.80 -19.26
C LEU A 188 2.80 -14.22 -17.79
N PRO A 189 2.73 -15.52 -17.46
CA PRO A 189 2.89 -16.02 -16.11
C PRO A 189 4.31 -15.72 -15.61
N ILE A 190 4.42 -15.04 -14.49
CA ILE A 190 5.71 -14.66 -13.91
C ILE A 190 6.17 -15.73 -12.94
N GLU A 191 7.39 -16.21 -13.14
CA GLU A 191 8.06 -17.06 -12.17
C GLU A 191 8.74 -16.17 -11.14
N GLY A 192 8.36 -16.33 -9.87
CA GLY A 192 8.97 -15.64 -8.74
C GLY A 192 9.82 -16.59 -7.92
N ALA A 193 10.70 -16.05 -7.09
CA ALA A 193 11.26 -16.84 -6.01
C ALA A 193 10.09 -17.35 -5.16
N GLU A 194 10.01 -18.67 -4.99
CA GLU A 194 9.04 -19.26 -4.07
C GLU A 194 9.27 -18.66 -2.69
N LEU A 195 8.23 -18.07 -2.11
CA LEU A 195 8.31 -17.66 -0.71
C LEU A 195 8.57 -18.92 0.14
N PRO A 196 9.38 -18.81 1.20
CA PRO A 196 9.67 -19.95 2.07
C PRO A 196 8.37 -20.61 2.54
N LYS A 197 8.30 -21.94 2.49
CA LYS A 197 7.12 -22.72 2.90
C LYS A 197 6.72 -22.49 4.37
N ARG A 198 7.70 -22.18 5.19
CA ARG A 198 7.54 -21.69 6.57
C ARG A 198 8.24 -20.36 6.69
N ILE A 199 7.51 -19.38 7.13
CA ILE A 199 8.10 -18.11 7.51
C ILE A 199 8.56 -18.29 8.95
N ASP A 200 9.88 -18.36 9.10
CA ASP A 200 10.56 -18.36 10.39
C ASP A 200 11.54 -17.18 10.45
N LYS A 201 12.14 -16.98 11.59
CA LYS A 201 13.06 -15.86 11.81
C LYS A 201 14.26 -15.83 10.85
N ASP A 202 14.69 -16.99 10.34
CA ASP A 202 15.88 -17.12 9.51
C ASP A 202 15.61 -16.70 8.05
N ASN A 203 14.34 -16.73 7.62
CA ASN A 203 13.95 -16.44 6.23
C ASN A 203 13.04 -15.22 6.04
N LEU A 204 12.69 -14.49 7.10
CA LEU A 204 11.94 -13.22 7.02
C LEU A 204 12.59 -12.21 6.05
N ASN A 205 13.91 -12.20 5.99
CA ASN A 205 14.66 -11.34 5.07
C ASN A 205 14.57 -11.78 3.60
N SER A 206 14.23 -13.05 3.32
CA SER A 206 14.05 -13.57 1.95
C SER A 206 12.70 -13.24 1.33
N LEU A 207 11.76 -12.70 2.12
CA LEU A 207 10.43 -12.26 1.66
C LEU A 207 10.46 -11.00 0.77
N SER A 208 11.64 -10.48 0.47
CA SER A 208 11.79 -9.16 -0.18
C SER A 208 11.61 -9.14 -1.69
N ASN A 209 11.38 -10.28 -2.35
CA ASN A 209 11.40 -10.37 -3.81
C ASN A 209 10.08 -10.88 -4.40
N LEU A 210 9.02 -10.07 -4.30
CA LEU A 210 7.85 -10.35 -5.14
C LEU A 210 8.19 -10.11 -6.62
N PRO A 211 7.74 -11.00 -7.52
CA PRO A 211 8.00 -10.89 -8.97
C PRO A 211 7.54 -9.56 -9.59
N ILE A 212 6.66 -8.86 -8.89
CA ILE A 212 6.04 -7.59 -9.30
C ILE A 212 6.68 -6.36 -8.67
N ALA A 213 7.63 -6.53 -7.74
CA ALA A 213 8.21 -5.42 -6.96
C ALA A 213 8.88 -4.34 -7.83
N GLY A 214 9.28 -4.69 -9.06
CA GLY A 214 9.88 -3.76 -10.01
C GLY A 214 8.90 -2.90 -10.81
N ILE A 215 7.60 -3.19 -10.78
CA ILE A 215 6.61 -2.50 -11.61
C ILE A 215 6.17 -1.21 -10.90
N ASN A 216 6.14 -0.10 -11.66
CA ASN A 216 5.54 1.11 -11.16
C ASN A 216 4.01 0.99 -11.18
N PRO A 217 3.30 1.18 -10.05
CA PRO A 217 1.84 1.17 -10.02
C PRO A 217 1.20 2.15 -11.01
N ASP A 218 1.88 3.24 -11.34
CA ASP A 218 1.40 4.22 -12.33
C ASP A 218 1.33 3.68 -13.76
N ASP A 219 2.02 2.58 -14.05
CA ASP A 219 2.01 1.94 -15.37
C ASP A 219 0.92 0.87 -15.51
N ILE A 220 0.18 0.58 -14.44
CA ILE A 220 -0.87 -0.42 -14.42
C ILE A 220 -2.21 0.24 -14.80
N ALA A 221 -2.95 -0.42 -15.68
CA ALA A 221 -4.32 -0.06 -16.01
C ALA A 221 -5.31 -0.75 -15.08
N ASP A 222 -5.26 -2.09 -15.04
CA ASP A 222 -6.20 -2.93 -14.31
C ASP A 222 -5.49 -4.08 -13.59
N ILE A 223 -6.09 -4.53 -12.49
CA ILE A 223 -5.74 -5.77 -11.81
C ILE A 223 -6.97 -6.65 -11.76
N THR A 224 -6.87 -7.87 -12.27
CA THR A 224 -7.95 -8.86 -12.24
C THR A 224 -7.55 -10.04 -11.34
N VAL A 225 -8.35 -10.33 -10.33
CA VAL A 225 -8.12 -11.45 -9.41
C VAL A 225 -9.07 -12.59 -9.78
N LEU A 226 -8.50 -13.71 -10.26
CA LEU A 226 -9.21 -14.94 -10.60
C LEU A 226 -9.18 -15.89 -9.40
N LYS A 227 -10.35 -16.20 -8.87
CA LYS A 227 -10.48 -16.95 -7.61
C LYS A 227 -10.96 -18.39 -7.80
N ASP A 228 -11.71 -18.66 -8.88
CA ASP A 228 -12.33 -19.95 -9.11
C ASP A 228 -11.50 -20.84 -10.00
N ALA A 229 -11.56 -22.16 -9.76
CA ALA A 229 -10.86 -23.16 -10.57
C ALA A 229 -11.20 -23.05 -12.06
N ALA A 230 -12.44 -22.72 -12.41
CA ALA A 230 -12.83 -22.49 -13.79
C ALA A 230 -12.12 -21.29 -14.44
N ALA A 231 -11.88 -20.22 -13.69
CA ALA A 231 -11.13 -19.05 -14.16
C ALA A 231 -9.63 -19.28 -14.24
N THR A 232 -9.09 -20.14 -13.34
CA THR A 232 -7.65 -20.39 -13.22
C THR A 232 -7.17 -21.58 -14.05
N SER A 233 -8.08 -22.41 -14.56
CA SER A 233 -7.77 -23.65 -15.30
C SER A 233 -6.86 -23.46 -16.52
N ILE A 234 -6.92 -22.29 -17.17
CA ILE A 234 -6.06 -21.94 -18.31
C ILE A 234 -4.58 -21.85 -17.95
N TYR A 235 -4.26 -21.68 -16.66
CA TYR A 235 -2.88 -21.62 -16.16
C TYR A 235 -2.38 -22.93 -15.54
N GLY A 236 -3.23 -23.99 -15.56
CA GLY A 236 -2.91 -25.31 -15.06
C GLY A 236 -2.69 -25.37 -13.55
N ALA A 237 -1.90 -26.36 -13.10
CA ALA A 237 -1.70 -26.64 -11.67
C ALA A 237 -1.04 -25.50 -10.88
N ARG A 238 -0.27 -24.63 -11.54
CA ARG A 238 0.36 -23.46 -10.90
C ARG A 238 -0.64 -22.43 -10.38
N ALA A 239 -1.87 -22.44 -10.89
CA ALA A 239 -2.93 -21.52 -10.53
C ALA A 239 -3.88 -22.03 -9.43
N ALA A 240 -3.51 -23.12 -8.74
CA ALA A 240 -4.33 -23.75 -7.70
C ALA A 240 -4.70 -22.77 -6.56
N ASN A 241 -3.82 -21.81 -6.25
CA ASN A 241 -4.01 -20.81 -5.21
C ASN A 241 -4.66 -19.50 -5.72
N GLY A 242 -5.18 -19.50 -6.96
CA GLY A 242 -5.71 -18.31 -7.63
C GLY A 242 -4.67 -17.63 -8.52
N VAL A 243 -5.13 -16.65 -9.30
CA VAL A 243 -4.29 -15.89 -10.24
C VAL A 243 -4.57 -14.40 -10.08
N ILE A 244 -3.51 -13.61 -10.05
CA ILE A 244 -3.58 -12.14 -10.09
C ILE A 244 -3.02 -11.69 -11.43
N VAL A 245 -3.90 -11.18 -12.29
CA VAL A 245 -3.55 -10.70 -13.63
C VAL A 245 -3.38 -9.19 -13.58
N ILE A 246 -2.21 -8.71 -13.96
CA ILE A 246 -1.87 -7.29 -14.11
C ILE A 246 -1.91 -6.95 -15.59
N THR A 247 -2.66 -5.91 -15.94
CA THR A 247 -2.67 -5.34 -17.28
C THR A 247 -1.99 -3.97 -17.24
N THR A 248 -0.96 -3.78 -18.07
CA THR A 248 -0.25 -2.50 -18.14
C THR A 248 -0.98 -1.51 -19.05
N LYS A 249 -0.70 -0.21 -18.86
CA LYS A 249 -1.26 0.85 -19.70
C LYS A 249 -0.78 0.75 -21.14
N ARG A 250 -1.71 0.97 -22.07
CA ARG A 250 -1.47 0.94 -23.51
C ARG A 250 -1.68 2.31 -24.13
N GLY A 251 -1.05 2.54 -25.29
CA GLY A 251 -1.34 3.70 -26.13
C GLY A 251 -2.77 3.72 -26.61
N LYS A 252 -3.32 4.91 -26.81
CA LYS A 252 -4.62 5.13 -27.43
C LYS A 252 -4.44 5.93 -28.73
N SER A 253 -5.30 5.70 -29.73
CA SER A 253 -5.32 6.53 -30.94
C SER A 253 -5.59 7.99 -30.54
N GLY A 254 -4.78 8.90 -31.11
CA GLY A 254 -4.83 10.33 -30.82
C GLY A 254 -3.45 10.97 -30.67
N PRO A 255 -3.41 12.29 -30.45
CA PRO A 255 -2.16 13.02 -30.28
C PRO A 255 -1.37 12.52 -29.06
N ALA A 256 -0.07 12.70 -29.11
CA ALA A 256 0.82 12.37 -28.00
C ALA A 256 0.41 13.13 -26.73
N LYS A 257 0.23 12.39 -25.62
CA LYS A 257 -0.07 12.94 -24.31
C LYS A 257 1.12 12.67 -23.39
N LEU A 258 1.73 13.74 -22.90
CA LEU A 258 2.76 13.69 -21.87
C LEU A 258 2.08 13.82 -20.51
N GLN A 259 2.39 12.91 -19.60
CA GLN A 259 1.97 12.96 -18.20
C GLN A 259 3.23 12.91 -17.32
N VAL A 260 3.33 13.86 -16.40
CA VAL A 260 4.41 13.91 -15.40
C VAL A 260 3.75 13.92 -14.03
N SER A 261 4.23 13.11 -13.12
CA SER A 261 3.79 13.13 -11.73
C SER A 261 4.98 13.20 -10.77
N ALA A 262 4.80 13.96 -9.70
CA ALA A 262 5.73 14.07 -8.61
C ALA A 262 4.94 13.93 -7.30
N ASN A 263 5.20 12.86 -6.57
CA ASN A 263 4.55 12.57 -5.30
C ASN A 263 5.59 12.63 -4.18
N THR A 264 5.22 13.27 -3.10
CA THR A 264 6.06 13.37 -1.90
C THR A 264 5.22 12.99 -0.70
N PHE A 265 5.73 12.15 0.16
CA PHE A 265 5.06 11.75 1.39
C PHE A 265 6.03 11.59 2.54
N VAL A 266 5.51 11.68 3.76
CA VAL A 266 6.33 11.66 4.98
C VAL A 266 6.02 10.37 5.75
N THR A 267 7.04 9.57 5.98
CA THR A 267 6.99 8.48 6.95
C THR A 267 7.29 9.06 8.33
N GLN A 268 6.34 8.95 9.24
CA GLN A 268 6.52 9.45 10.60
C GLN A 268 7.34 8.47 11.44
N ARG A 269 8.14 9.01 12.35
CA ARG A 269 8.80 8.23 13.38
C ARG A 269 7.73 7.63 14.31
N PRO A 270 7.86 6.36 14.72
CA PRO A 270 6.97 5.80 15.75
C PRO A 270 6.99 6.63 17.04
N ASP A 271 5.83 6.76 17.66
CA ASP A 271 5.70 7.43 18.95
C ASP A 271 6.03 6.47 20.10
N PHE A 272 7.25 6.57 20.61
CA PHE A 272 7.74 5.73 21.69
C PHE A 272 7.32 6.22 23.08
N GLY A 273 6.76 7.41 23.21
CA GLY A 273 6.23 7.93 24.48
C GLY A 273 5.12 7.05 25.07
N LYS A 274 4.43 6.29 24.21
CA LYS A 274 3.40 5.32 24.63
C LYS A 274 3.93 4.05 25.30
N LEU A 275 5.24 3.78 25.22
CA LEU A 275 5.84 2.59 25.81
C LEU A 275 6.13 2.74 27.30
N ASN A 276 5.99 3.93 27.89
CA ASN A 276 6.28 4.23 29.30
C ASN A 276 7.65 3.68 29.73
N LEU A 277 8.68 3.91 28.90
CA LEU A 277 10.06 3.56 29.24
C LEU A 277 10.58 4.49 30.33
N MET A 278 11.41 3.95 31.23
CA MET A 278 12.06 4.75 32.25
C MET A 278 12.94 5.81 31.63
N ASP A 279 12.90 7.01 32.17
CA ASP A 279 13.91 8.04 31.91
C ASP A 279 15.17 7.79 32.75
N ALA A 280 16.20 8.63 32.59
CA ALA A 280 17.46 8.48 33.30
C ALA A 280 17.30 8.63 34.83
N ASN A 281 16.42 9.53 35.28
CA ASN A 281 16.15 9.69 36.72
C ASN A 281 15.47 8.46 37.29
N GLU A 282 14.40 8.01 36.67
CA GLU A 282 13.63 6.83 37.07
C GLU A 282 14.52 5.56 37.08
N LYS A 283 15.39 5.43 36.05
CA LYS A 283 16.31 4.30 35.98
C LYS A 283 17.35 4.32 37.10
N VAL A 284 17.91 5.48 37.42
CA VAL A 284 18.86 5.64 38.53
C VAL A 284 18.15 5.38 39.88
N ASP A 285 16.91 5.87 40.07
CA ASP A 285 16.14 5.59 41.28
C ASP A 285 15.83 4.12 41.43
N PHE A 286 15.48 3.44 40.32
CA PHE A 286 15.29 1.99 40.30
C PHE A 286 16.57 1.25 40.70
N GLU A 287 17.72 1.63 40.14
CA GLU A 287 19.01 0.99 40.45
C GLU A 287 19.45 1.24 41.89
N LEU A 288 19.17 2.43 42.45
CA LEU A 288 19.39 2.72 43.86
C LEU A 288 18.51 1.85 44.77
N LEU A 289 17.25 1.69 44.42
CA LEU A 289 16.33 0.79 45.13
C LEU A 289 16.83 -0.65 45.06
N MET A 290 17.32 -1.11 43.91
CA MET A 290 17.87 -2.46 43.75
C MET A 290 19.18 -2.66 44.53
N ALA A 291 20.01 -1.62 44.63
CA ALA A 291 21.22 -1.66 45.45
C ALA A 291 20.94 -1.77 46.95
N ASP A 292 19.88 -1.17 47.43
CA ASP A 292 19.41 -1.26 48.81
C ASP A 292 18.81 -2.64 49.16
N ARG A 293 18.13 -3.27 48.18
CA ARG A 293 17.44 -4.56 48.35
C ARG A 293 18.43 -5.72 48.31
N THR A 294 18.53 -6.48 49.43
CA THR A 294 19.38 -7.68 49.52
C THR A 294 18.63 -8.98 49.23
N ASP A 295 17.29 -8.93 49.27
CA ASP A 295 16.39 -10.08 49.12
C ASP A 295 16.14 -10.49 47.66
N LEU A 296 16.41 -9.61 46.71
CA LEU A 296 16.15 -9.85 45.26
C LEU A 296 17.33 -10.51 44.53
N ASN A 297 18.43 -10.80 45.24
CA ASN A 297 19.64 -11.38 44.62
C ASN A 297 20.08 -10.68 43.33
N TYR A 298 19.96 -9.34 43.32
CA TYR A 298 20.33 -8.51 42.18
C TYR A 298 21.84 -8.56 41.98
N ARG A 299 22.25 -8.78 40.74
CA ARG A 299 23.68 -8.94 40.42
C ARG A 299 24.47 -7.66 40.74
N ALA A 300 25.61 -7.84 41.41
CA ALA A 300 26.48 -6.74 41.86
C ALA A 300 27.10 -5.93 40.69
N ASP A 301 27.11 -6.46 39.48
CA ASP A 301 27.67 -5.85 38.27
C ASP A 301 26.59 -5.22 37.35
N LYS A 302 25.30 -5.42 37.67
CA LYS A 302 24.19 -4.86 36.87
C LYS A 302 23.86 -3.43 37.28
N GLY A 303 23.73 -2.56 36.27
CA GLY A 303 23.42 -1.14 36.42
C GLY A 303 24.65 -0.27 36.72
N ALA A 304 24.63 0.95 36.22
CA ALA A 304 25.73 1.89 36.42
C ALA A 304 25.87 2.30 37.89
N VAL A 305 24.77 2.40 38.63
CA VAL A 305 24.80 2.74 40.06
C VAL A 305 25.54 1.67 40.85
N MET A 306 25.22 0.38 40.62
CA MET A 306 25.93 -0.72 41.30
C MET A 306 27.41 -0.75 40.97
N ARG A 307 27.79 -0.52 39.72
CA ARG A 307 29.19 -0.42 39.30
C ARG A 307 29.93 0.74 39.96
N ILE A 308 29.29 1.91 40.11
CA ILE A 308 29.86 3.08 40.80
C ILE A 308 30.04 2.75 42.28
N LEU A 309 29.03 2.20 42.96
CA LEU A 309 29.11 1.87 44.37
C LEU A 309 30.15 0.81 44.66
N ASN A 310 30.25 -0.24 43.86
CA ASN A 310 31.23 -1.30 44.01
C ASN A 310 32.68 -0.81 43.75
N LYS A 311 32.86 -0.01 42.67
CA LYS A 311 34.17 0.57 42.36
C LYS A 311 34.72 1.45 43.49
N ALA A 312 33.83 2.14 44.20
CA ALA A 312 34.15 3.00 45.32
C ALA A 312 34.15 2.26 46.68
N ASN A 313 33.88 0.96 46.73
CA ASN A 313 33.62 0.20 47.97
C ASN A 313 32.57 0.88 48.87
N ALA A 314 31.57 1.51 48.30
CA ALA A 314 30.61 2.37 48.98
C ALA A 314 29.23 1.74 49.15
N LEU A 315 29.03 0.47 48.76
CA LEU A 315 27.72 -0.20 48.81
C LEU A 315 27.18 -0.35 50.22
N ASP A 316 28.05 -0.73 51.18
CA ASP A 316 27.64 -0.89 52.58
C ASP A 316 27.33 0.48 53.22
N ALA A 317 28.10 1.50 52.91
CA ALA A 317 27.81 2.87 53.33
C ALA A 317 26.46 3.36 52.79
N TYR A 318 26.17 3.05 51.52
CA TYR A 318 24.87 3.37 50.91
C TYR A 318 23.71 2.66 51.62
N ARG A 319 23.86 1.35 51.88
CA ARG A 319 22.83 0.57 52.59
C ARG A 319 22.56 1.03 54.00
N SER A 320 23.59 1.55 54.68
CA SER A 320 23.46 2.02 56.06
C SER A 320 22.94 3.45 56.24
N GLY A 321 23.16 4.33 55.28
CA GLY A 321 22.83 5.76 55.39
C GLY A 321 22.37 6.45 54.10
N GLY A 322 22.09 5.67 53.08
CA GLY A 322 21.61 6.18 51.79
C GLY A 322 22.65 7.03 51.05
N LEU A 323 22.19 7.87 50.11
CA LEU A 323 23.07 8.75 49.33
C LEU A 323 23.88 9.72 50.21
N ALA A 324 23.34 10.13 51.35
CA ALA A 324 24.02 11.06 52.27
C ALA A 324 25.28 10.48 52.92
N ALA A 325 25.40 9.14 53.01
CA ALA A 325 26.58 8.47 53.54
C ALA A 325 27.72 8.27 52.53
N LEU A 326 27.49 8.63 51.26
CA LEU A 326 28.48 8.50 50.19
C LEU A 326 29.41 9.72 50.11
N SER A 327 30.61 9.50 49.59
CA SER A 327 31.51 10.62 49.32
C SER A 327 30.96 11.56 48.25
N PRO A 328 31.34 12.86 48.28
CA PRO A 328 30.86 13.82 47.28
C PRO A 328 31.11 13.39 45.82
N GLU A 329 32.25 12.69 45.55
CA GLU A 329 32.62 12.22 44.21
C GLU A 329 31.69 11.10 43.73
N VAL A 330 31.29 10.19 44.65
CA VAL A 330 30.36 9.10 44.33
C VAL A 330 28.95 9.66 44.09
N GLN A 331 28.51 10.60 44.97
CA GLN A 331 27.23 11.30 44.78
C GLN A 331 27.20 12.04 43.43
N GLN A 332 28.28 12.76 43.08
CA GLN A 332 28.38 13.46 41.81
C GLN A 332 28.29 12.52 40.62
N SER A 333 28.99 11.37 40.69
CA SER A 333 28.97 10.36 39.63
C SER A 333 27.55 9.79 39.39
N ILE A 334 26.83 9.51 40.49
CA ILE A 334 25.41 9.05 40.39
C ILE A 334 24.52 10.16 39.85
N ASN A 335 24.69 11.40 40.32
CA ASN A 335 23.90 12.54 39.85
C ASN A 335 24.18 12.87 38.36
N GLN A 336 25.40 12.63 37.90
CA GLN A 336 25.75 12.80 36.48
C GLN A 336 24.93 11.86 35.59
N LEU A 337 24.68 10.59 36.02
CA LEU A 337 23.80 9.67 35.28
C LEU A 337 22.40 10.22 35.12
N ARG A 338 21.84 10.89 36.15
CA ARG A 338 20.51 11.49 36.12
C ARG A 338 20.36 12.61 35.08
N THR A 339 21.45 13.31 34.80
CA THR A 339 21.47 14.44 33.85
C THR A 339 21.72 14.01 32.40
N GLN A 340 22.15 12.76 32.21
CA GLN A 340 22.36 12.19 30.88
C GLN A 340 21.10 11.51 30.42
N GLN A 341 20.50 11.98 29.33
CA GLN A 341 19.30 11.37 28.73
C GLN A 341 19.51 11.22 27.25
N THR A 342 19.54 9.98 26.76
CA THR A 342 19.58 9.67 25.33
C THR A 342 18.22 9.23 24.84
N ASP A 343 17.70 9.95 23.84
CA ASP A 343 16.48 9.53 23.12
C ASP A 343 16.87 8.47 22.08
N TRP A 344 16.99 7.23 22.52
CA TRP A 344 17.33 6.10 21.64
C TRP A 344 16.31 5.90 20.52
N GLY A 345 15.05 6.30 20.72
CA GLY A 345 14.05 6.33 19.66
C GLY A 345 14.42 7.29 18.53
N LYS A 346 15.06 8.43 18.84
CA LYS A 346 15.56 9.38 17.85
C LYS A 346 16.87 8.92 17.20
N GLU A 347 17.71 8.19 17.95
CA GLU A 347 18.95 7.67 17.41
C GLU A 347 18.73 6.51 16.42
N LEU A 348 17.75 5.66 16.66
CA LEU A 348 17.48 4.47 15.85
C LEU A 348 16.41 4.71 14.76
N TYR A 349 15.48 5.64 14.99
CA TYR A 349 14.37 5.91 14.08
C TYR A 349 14.41 7.36 13.61
N ARG A 350 13.74 7.59 12.49
CA ARG A 350 13.65 8.92 11.86
C ARG A 350 12.26 9.21 11.31
N GLN A 351 11.97 10.46 11.16
CA GLN A 351 11.00 10.92 10.19
C GLN A 351 11.69 11.03 8.83
N ALA A 352 11.06 10.54 7.77
CA ALA A 352 11.66 10.50 6.45
C ALA A 352 10.75 11.12 5.39
N LEU A 353 11.37 11.84 4.45
CA LEU A 353 10.71 12.36 3.26
C LEU A 353 10.95 11.37 2.11
N ASN A 354 9.88 10.87 1.54
CA ASN A 354 9.87 9.91 0.46
C ASN A 354 9.38 10.55 -0.83
N GLN A 355 9.92 10.12 -1.97
CA GLN A 355 9.71 10.79 -3.25
C GLN A 355 9.47 9.77 -4.36
N GLN A 356 8.51 10.07 -5.20
CA GLN A 356 8.25 9.33 -6.42
C GLN A 356 8.07 10.30 -7.58
N TYR A 357 8.85 10.10 -8.62
CA TYR A 357 8.74 10.85 -9.87
C TYR A 357 8.43 9.87 -10.99
N SER A 358 7.47 10.22 -11.83
CA SER A 358 7.20 9.44 -13.04
C SER A 358 6.87 10.36 -14.22
N ALA A 359 7.31 9.94 -15.39
CA ALA A 359 6.98 10.59 -16.64
C ALA A 359 6.55 9.54 -17.65
N SER A 360 5.42 9.76 -18.32
CA SER A 360 4.94 8.88 -19.38
C SER A 360 4.48 9.66 -20.60
N ILE A 361 4.67 9.07 -21.77
CA ILE A 361 4.14 9.56 -23.03
C ILE A 361 3.36 8.43 -23.70
N SER A 362 2.15 8.77 -24.16
CA SER A 362 1.29 7.82 -24.85
C SER A 362 0.60 8.48 -26.03
N GLY A 363 0.35 7.73 -27.07
CA GLY A 363 -0.32 8.24 -28.26
C GLY A 363 -0.39 7.19 -29.36
N GLY A 364 -0.70 7.63 -30.57
CA GLY A 364 -0.69 6.78 -31.74
C GLY A 364 -1.79 7.10 -32.73
N ASN A 365 -1.94 6.20 -33.68
CA ASN A 365 -3.00 6.20 -34.68
C ASN A 365 -3.59 4.77 -34.79
N ASP A 366 -4.42 4.54 -35.78
CA ASP A 366 -5.04 3.22 -35.97
C ASP A 366 -4.04 2.12 -36.35
N GLY A 367 -2.88 2.48 -36.95
CA GLY A 367 -1.82 1.55 -37.32
C GLY A 367 -0.78 1.30 -36.24
N HIS A 368 -0.55 2.26 -35.35
CA HIS A 368 0.48 2.14 -34.29
C HIS A 368 0.07 2.91 -33.05
N ARG A 369 0.14 2.25 -31.90
CA ARG A 369 -0.11 2.85 -30.57
C ARG A 369 1.06 2.55 -29.65
N TYR A 370 1.45 3.53 -28.88
CA TYR A 370 2.60 3.43 -27.98
C TYR A 370 2.31 4.01 -26.59
N TYR A 371 2.94 3.40 -25.60
CA TYR A 371 3.05 3.89 -24.23
C TYR A 371 4.51 3.72 -23.79
N LEU A 372 5.13 4.77 -23.31
CA LEU A 372 6.47 4.76 -22.73
C LEU A 372 6.39 5.46 -21.37
N SER A 373 6.94 4.85 -20.35
CA SER A 373 7.01 5.43 -19.00
C SER A 373 8.37 5.18 -18.37
N SER A 374 8.83 6.13 -17.58
CA SER A 374 9.99 5.99 -16.72
C SER A 374 9.66 6.51 -15.33
N SER A 375 10.12 5.84 -14.29
CA SER A 375 9.91 6.28 -12.91
C SER A 375 11.14 6.09 -12.03
N PHE A 376 11.22 6.96 -11.03
CA PHE A 376 12.17 6.91 -9.93
C PHE A 376 11.40 6.95 -8.62
N TYR A 377 11.78 6.07 -7.69
CA TYR A 377 11.21 5.96 -6.36
C TYR A 377 12.32 5.90 -5.32
N ASP A 378 12.28 6.79 -4.33
CA ASP A 378 13.22 6.85 -3.19
C ASP A 378 12.39 6.83 -1.90
N GLU A 379 12.50 5.75 -1.15
CA GLU A 379 11.83 5.54 0.12
C GLU A 379 12.83 5.29 1.22
N LYS A 380 12.68 6.03 2.30
CA LYS A 380 13.43 5.86 3.53
C LYS A 380 12.48 5.37 4.61
N GLY A 381 12.79 4.21 5.16
CA GLY A 381 12.02 3.64 6.26
C GLY A 381 12.13 4.47 7.54
N ALA A 382 11.19 4.25 8.46
CA ALA A 382 11.22 4.84 9.80
C ALA A 382 12.47 4.38 10.58
N THR A 383 12.89 3.13 10.42
CA THR A 383 14.15 2.63 10.95
C THR A 383 15.31 3.17 10.12
N LYS A 384 16.31 3.80 10.77
CA LYS A 384 17.51 4.28 10.08
C LYS A 384 18.28 3.08 9.50
N GLY A 385 18.71 3.20 8.23
CA GLY A 385 19.38 2.11 7.50
C GLY A 385 18.45 1.23 6.69
N ALA A 386 17.12 1.41 6.80
CA ALA A 386 16.15 0.75 5.94
C ALA A 386 15.74 1.71 4.81
N ASP A 387 16.27 1.50 3.61
CA ASP A 387 16.08 2.39 2.46
C ASP A 387 15.79 1.57 1.19
N LEU A 388 15.02 2.13 0.28
CA LEU A 388 14.72 1.55 -1.03
C LEU A 388 14.85 2.60 -2.12
N ARG A 389 15.58 2.29 -3.19
CA ARG A 389 15.58 3.05 -4.44
C ARG A 389 15.22 2.16 -5.59
N ARG A 390 14.30 2.62 -6.45
CA ARG A 390 13.86 1.87 -7.61
C ARG A 390 13.78 2.76 -8.82
N TYR A 391 14.31 2.26 -9.93
CA TYR A 391 14.16 2.81 -11.26
C TYR A 391 13.34 1.82 -12.08
N SER A 392 12.36 2.29 -12.83
CA SER A 392 11.60 1.44 -13.74
C SER A 392 11.36 2.09 -15.08
N LEU A 393 11.24 1.25 -16.10
CA LEU A 393 10.96 1.61 -17.48
C LEU A 393 9.90 0.67 -18.02
N THR A 394 8.86 1.22 -18.64
CA THR A 394 7.80 0.46 -19.30
C THR A 394 7.64 0.97 -20.72
N LEU A 395 7.66 0.06 -21.70
CA LEU A 395 7.43 0.36 -23.10
C LEU A 395 6.42 -0.64 -23.65
N ASN A 396 5.29 -0.13 -24.15
CA ASN A 396 4.27 -0.91 -24.83
C ASN A 396 4.05 -0.34 -26.22
N ASN A 397 4.18 -1.19 -27.23
CA ASN A 397 3.90 -0.86 -28.62
C ASN A 397 2.97 -1.88 -29.24
N ASP A 398 1.89 -1.41 -29.83
CA ASP A 398 0.91 -2.21 -30.56
C ASP A 398 0.87 -1.75 -32.01
N PHE A 399 1.00 -2.67 -32.96
CA PHE A 399 1.00 -2.44 -34.38
C PHE A 399 -0.17 -3.15 -35.05
N ASN A 400 -1.03 -2.42 -35.71
CA ASN A 400 -2.02 -2.94 -36.66
C ASN A 400 -1.42 -2.85 -38.06
N ILE A 401 -0.73 -3.93 -38.48
CA ILE A 401 -0.01 -3.94 -39.76
C ILE A 401 -0.99 -3.88 -40.93
N ASN A 402 -2.11 -4.55 -40.81
CA ASN A 402 -3.27 -4.50 -41.67
C ASN A 402 -4.50 -5.05 -40.95
N ASP A 403 -5.65 -5.12 -41.62
CA ASP A 403 -6.92 -5.59 -41.03
C ASP A 403 -6.88 -7.03 -40.49
N ARG A 404 -5.90 -7.83 -40.90
CA ARG A 404 -5.76 -9.22 -40.49
C ARG A 404 -4.56 -9.49 -39.59
N PHE A 405 -3.55 -8.62 -39.59
CA PHE A 405 -2.29 -8.88 -38.91
C PHE A 405 -1.97 -7.79 -37.89
N LYS A 406 -1.86 -8.20 -36.63
CA LYS A 406 -1.45 -7.34 -35.52
C LYS A 406 -0.23 -7.94 -34.83
N ALA A 407 0.61 -7.06 -34.32
CA ALA A 407 1.78 -7.41 -33.52
C ALA A 407 1.92 -6.46 -32.35
N GLY A 408 2.59 -6.89 -31.30
CA GLY A 408 2.93 -6.01 -30.20
C GLY A 408 4.15 -6.48 -29.44
N ILE A 409 4.75 -5.53 -28.74
CA ILE A 409 5.88 -5.77 -27.84
C ILE A 409 5.71 -4.95 -26.57
N ASN A 410 5.88 -5.60 -25.43
CA ASN A 410 5.88 -4.99 -24.11
C ASN A 410 7.22 -5.26 -23.45
N LEU A 411 7.87 -4.22 -22.98
CA LEU A 411 9.12 -4.30 -22.23
C LEU A 411 8.91 -3.66 -20.85
N LEU A 412 9.27 -4.40 -19.81
CA LEU A 412 9.28 -3.91 -18.45
C LEU A 412 10.68 -4.15 -17.89
N GLY A 413 11.37 -3.06 -17.57
CA GLY A 413 12.69 -3.09 -16.97
C GLY A 413 12.70 -2.41 -15.61
N SER A 414 13.41 -2.96 -14.64
CA SER A 414 13.59 -2.32 -13.34
C SER A 414 14.92 -2.66 -12.69
N VAL A 415 15.42 -1.70 -11.92
CA VAL A 415 16.54 -1.89 -11.00
C VAL A 415 16.13 -1.34 -9.65
N SER A 416 16.20 -2.16 -8.62
CA SER A 416 15.94 -1.75 -7.25
C SER A 416 17.12 -2.09 -6.34
N ASN A 417 17.48 -1.13 -5.49
CA ASN A 417 18.46 -1.29 -4.44
C ASN A 417 17.77 -1.10 -3.10
N ARG A 418 17.80 -2.12 -2.26
CA ARG A 418 17.25 -2.08 -0.92
C ARG A 418 18.39 -2.24 0.09
N GLN A 419 18.42 -1.36 1.04
CA GLN A 419 19.25 -1.46 2.23
C GLN A 419 18.40 -1.87 3.42
N ASN A 420 18.88 -2.82 4.21
CA ASN A 420 18.27 -3.19 5.49
C ASN A 420 19.33 -3.13 6.58
N PRO A 421 18.98 -2.76 7.82
CA PRO A 421 19.83 -3.02 8.95
C PRO A 421 19.97 -4.54 9.14
N ILE A 422 21.15 -5.01 9.51
CA ILE A 422 21.31 -6.40 9.95
C ILE A 422 20.63 -6.49 11.32
N GLN A 423 19.65 -7.33 11.44
CA GLN A 423 18.89 -7.54 12.67
C GLN A 423 18.45 -8.99 12.78
N ASP A 424 18.52 -9.50 14.00
CA ASP A 424 17.95 -10.79 14.39
C ASP A 424 16.71 -10.52 15.24
N ASP A 425 15.63 -11.28 15.04
CA ASP A 425 14.32 -10.96 15.63
C ASP A 425 14.31 -10.98 17.16
N ASP A 426 15.08 -11.88 17.78
CA ASP A 426 15.15 -12.04 19.23
C ASP A 426 16.34 -11.32 19.86
N ALA A 427 17.21 -10.71 19.06
CA ALA A 427 18.45 -10.15 19.53
C ALA A 427 18.34 -8.66 19.87
N PHE A 428 19.27 -8.22 20.70
CA PHE A 428 19.53 -6.80 20.94
C PHE A 428 19.96 -6.04 19.67
N THR A 429 20.32 -6.73 18.58
CA THR A 429 20.55 -6.14 17.25
C THR A 429 19.28 -5.57 16.63
N ASN A 430 18.09 -6.06 17.04
CA ASN A 430 16.82 -5.48 16.63
C ASN A 430 16.66 -4.07 17.25
N PRO A 431 16.49 -3.00 16.47
CA PRO A 431 16.40 -1.63 16.98
C PRO A 431 15.30 -1.45 18.05
N SER A 432 14.15 -2.14 17.93
CA SER A 432 13.07 -2.06 18.91
C SER A 432 13.44 -2.71 20.24
N ASN A 433 14.14 -3.83 20.20
CA ASN A 433 14.61 -4.51 21.41
C ASN A 433 15.75 -3.72 22.05
N TYR A 434 16.72 -3.27 21.26
CA TYR A 434 17.81 -2.45 21.77
C TYR A 434 17.29 -1.20 22.48
N MET A 435 16.37 -0.45 21.89
CA MET A 435 15.78 0.74 22.48
C MET A 435 15.11 0.48 23.84
N ARG A 436 14.51 -0.71 24.02
CA ARG A 436 13.84 -1.09 25.29
C ARG A 436 14.80 -1.59 26.35
N LEU A 437 15.96 -2.12 25.95
CA LEU A 437 16.93 -2.75 26.84
C LEU A 437 18.06 -1.81 27.25
N VAL A 438 18.48 -0.93 26.34
CA VAL A 438 19.58 -0.01 26.57
C VAL A 438 19.26 0.99 27.69
N ASN A 439 20.27 1.29 28.51
CA ASN A 439 20.12 2.26 29.58
C ASN A 439 19.94 3.69 29.07
N PRO A 440 18.93 4.44 29.53
CA PRO A 440 18.60 5.78 29.05
C PRO A 440 19.71 6.82 29.34
N TYR A 441 20.52 6.62 30.36
CA TYR A 441 21.66 7.47 30.69
C TYR A 441 22.91 7.17 29.85
N LEU A 442 22.91 6.13 29.04
CA LEU A 442 24.05 5.80 28.18
C LEU A 442 24.07 6.75 26.97
N THR A 443 25.18 7.44 26.75
CA THR A 443 25.38 8.25 25.54
C THR A 443 25.88 7.38 24.39
N VAL A 444 25.56 7.75 23.15
CA VAL A 444 26.00 7.00 21.95
C VAL A 444 27.53 6.96 21.87
N ARG A 445 28.17 8.09 22.18
CA ARG A 445 29.63 8.25 22.17
C ARG A 445 30.10 8.91 23.46
N ASP A 446 31.32 8.61 23.86
CA ASP A 446 31.99 9.27 24.96
C ASP A 446 32.57 10.66 24.53
N GLN A 447 33.19 11.36 25.46
CA GLN A 447 33.78 12.68 25.22
C GLN A 447 34.96 12.62 24.22
N SER A 448 35.59 11.46 24.02
CA SER A 448 36.65 11.25 23.03
C SER A 448 36.11 10.87 21.63
N GLY A 449 34.78 10.73 21.48
CA GLY A 449 34.13 10.34 20.24
C GLY A 449 34.07 8.84 20.01
N LYS A 450 34.50 7.98 20.93
CA LYS A 450 34.38 6.52 20.87
C LYS A 450 32.96 6.11 21.24
N TYR A 451 32.49 5.00 20.64
CA TYR A 451 31.20 4.43 20.99
C TYR A 451 31.18 3.92 22.43
N ASN A 452 30.06 4.17 23.10
CA ASN A 452 29.77 3.62 24.40
C ASN A 452 29.00 2.31 24.25
N TYR A 453 29.36 1.32 25.03
CA TYR A 453 28.72 0.03 25.07
C TYR A 453 27.92 -0.14 26.36
N ASP A 454 26.74 -0.71 26.27
CA ASP A 454 25.94 -1.01 27.45
C ASP A 454 26.37 -2.36 28.05
N PRO A 455 27.03 -2.38 29.20
CA PRO A 455 27.48 -3.62 29.82
C PRO A 455 26.33 -4.45 30.41
N ASP A 456 25.10 -3.92 30.41
CA ASP A 456 23.92 -4.61 30.94
C ASP A 456 23.17 -5.37 29.84
N ILE A 457 23.50 -5.17 28.57
CA ILE A 457 22.98 -5.95 27.45
C ILE A 457 23.71 -7.29 27.43
N GLU A 458 22.98 -8.37 27.62
CA GLU A 458 23.49 -9.74 27.55
C GLU A 458 23.55 -10.23 26.11
N GLY A 459 24.62 -10.97 25.77
CA GLY A 459 24.73 -11.66 24.49
C GLY A 459 23.80 -12.88 24.38
N TYR A 460 24.01 -13.67 23.34
CA TYR A 460 23.21 -14.89 23.07
C TYR A 460 23.32 -15.96 24.16
N GLU A 461 24.46 -16.01 24.82
CA GLU A 461 24.69 -16.93 25.93
C GLU A 461 24.53 -16.18 27.26
N LYS A 462 23.81 -16.78 28.16
CA LYS A 462 23.64 -16.27 29.51
C LYS A 462 25.00 -16.05 30.15
N ASP A 463 25.23 -14.85 30.67
CA ASP A 463 26.48 -14.41 31.30
C ASP A 463 27.64 -14.07 30.33
N THR A 464 27.39 -14.02 29.02
CA THR A 464 28.39 -13.56 28.04
C THR A 464 28.15 -12.09 27.71
N TYR A 465 29.09 -11.22 28.08
CA TYR A 465 29.08 -9.82 27.69
C TYR A 465 29.70 -9.65 26.33
N ILE A 466 28.94 -9.11 25.39
CA ILE A 466 29.41 -8.71 24.08
C ILE A 466 29.28 -7.19 24.00
N PRO A 467 30.40 -6.44 23.83
CA PRO A 467 30.33 -5.00 23.59
C PRO A 467 29.47 -4.76 22.35
N PHE A 468 28.34 -4.05 22.50
CA PHE A 468 27.44 -3.77 21.41
C PHE A 468 26.90 -2.35 21.50
N ASN A 469 26.94 -1.65 20.36
CA ASN A 469 26.28 -0.37 20.16
C ASN A 469 25.52 -0.43 18.82
N ALA A 470 24.19 -0.32 18.87
CA ALA A 470 23.36 -0.44 17.68
C ALA A 470 23.64 0.60 16.59
N ILE A 471 24.24 1.74 16.96
CA ILE A 471 24.61 2.79 16.00
C ILE A 471 25.91 2.40 15.28
N GLU A 472 26.91 1.93 16.03
CA GLU A 472 28.17 1.43 15.47
C GLU A 472 27.91 0.25 14.54
N GLU A 473 27.14 -0.73 15.00
CA GLU A 473 26.75 -1.89 14.20
C GLU A 473 26.10 -1.48 12.87
N ARG A 474 25.16 -0.55 12.91
CA ARG A 474 24.53 -0.03 11.70
C ARG A 474 25.52 0.67 10.76
N GLU A 475 26.53 1.36 11.30
CA GLU A 475 27.53 2.08 10.51
C GLU A 475 28.59 1.13 9.91
N ASN A 476 28.90 0.03 10.60
CA ASN A 476 29.91 -0.95 10.19
C ASN A 476 29.33 -2.13 9.40
N THR A 477 28.02 -2.31 9.41
CA THR A 477 27.37 -3.41 8.69
C THR A 477 26.70 -2.94 7.41
N LYS A 478 26.65 -3.81 6.42
CA LYS A 478 25.99 -3.57 5.16
C LYS A 478 25.16 -4.78 4.77
N TYR A 479 23.87 -4.55 4.57
CA TYR A 479 22.97 -5.55 4.01
C TYR A 479 22.20 -4.92 2.85
N THR A 480 22.66 -5.16 1.63
CA THR A 480 22.08 -4.61 0.41
C THR A 480 21.56 -5.73 -0.47
N LEU A 481 20.31 -5.57 -0.91
CA LEU A 481 19.69 -6.41 -1.93
C LEU A 481 19.53 -5.58 -3.19
N THR A 482 20.09 -6.06 -4.28
CA THR A 482 19.93 -5.48 -5.61
C THR A 482 19.13 -6.45 -6.45
N ASN A 483 18.00 -5.98 -6.97
CA ASN A 483 17.20 -6.73 -7.93
C ASN A 483 17.22 -6.00 -9.26
N LYS A 484 17.55 -6.73 -10.34
CA LYS A 484 17.46 -6.27 -11.72
C LYS A 484 16.50 -7.18 -12.46
N ALA A 485 15.46 -6.64 -13.04
CA ALA A 485 14.44 -7.40 -13.75
C ALA A 485 14.23 -6.83 -15.15
N LEU A 486 14.14 -7.73 -16.13
CA LEU A 486 13.72 -7.41 -17.50
C LEU A 486 12.70 -8.44 -17.96
N LYS A 487 11.53 -7.97 -18.36
CA LYS A 487 10.47 -8.80 -18.94
C LYS A 487 10.15 -8.26 -20.33
N ALA A 488 10.20 -9.14 -21.32
CA ALA A 488 9.86 -8.82 -22.70
C ALA A 488 8.75 -9.76 -23.15
N ILE A 489 7.64 -9.21 -23.59
CA ILE A 489 6.46 -9.96 -24.02
C ILE A 489 6.16 -9.52 -25.45
N GLY A 490 6.14 -10.48 -26.38
CA GLY A 490 5.77 -10.23 -27.77
C GLY A 490 4.52 -11.02 -28.13
N TYR A 491 3.66 -10.47 -28.98
CA TYR A 491 2.55 -11.21 -29.56
C TYR A 491 2.40 -10.94 -31.05
N LEU A 492 1.89 -11.97 -31.73
CA LEU A 492 1.45 -11.91 -33.12
C LEU A 492 0.02 -12.43 -33.19
N GLU A 493 -0.87 -11.70 -33.84
CA GLU A 493 -2.26 -12.07 -34.02
C GLU A 493 -2.60 -12.03 -35.50
N TYR A 494 -3.15 -13.13 -36.02
CA TYR A 494 -3.62 -13.25 -37.40
C TYR A 494 -5.11 -13.58 -37.43
N THR A 495 -5.92 -12.71 -38.00
CA THR A 495 -7.35 -12.91 -38.20
C THR A 495 -7.58 -13.66 -39.51
N ILE A 496 -7.92 -14.93 -39.41
CA ILE A 496 -8.19 -15.82 -40.55
C ILE A 496 -9.52 -15.42 -41.19
N ILE A 497 -10.55 -15.33 -40.37
CA ILE A 497 -11.88 -14.81 -40.70
C ILE A 497 -12.39 -13.96 -39.52
N PRO A 498 -13.40 -13.11 -39.65
CA PRO A 498 -13.84 -12.22 -38.58
C PRO A 498 -14.19 -12.90 -37.23
N GLN A 499 -14.52 -14.21 -37.28
CA GLN A 499 -14.88 -15.00 -36.10
C GLN A 499 -13.74 -15.87 -35.57
N LEU A 500 -12.59 -15.95 -36.28
CA LEU A 500 -11.47 -16.81 -35.95
C LEU A 500 -10.14 -16.08 -36.09
N SER A 501 -9.45 -15.90 -34.99
CA SER A 501 -8.09 -15.37 -34.96
C SER A 501 -7.14 -16.39 -34.31
N LEU A 502 -5.90 -16.40 -34.77
CA LEU A 502 -4.78 -17.11 -34.19
C LEU A 502 -3.86 -16.11 -33.55
N ARG A 503 -3.62 -16.25 -32.23
CA ARG A 503 -2.69 -15.41 -31.48
C ARG A 503 -1.58 -16.28 -30.91
N SER A 504 -0.35 -15.86 -31.11
CA SER A 504 0.84 -16.46 -30.52
C SER A 504 1.51 -15.43 -29.62
N GLU A 505 1.88 -15.82 -28.43
CA GLU A 505 2.59 -14.98 -27.46
C GLU A 505 3.90 -15.65 -27.05
N PHE A 506 4.95 -14.83 -26.88
CA PHE A 506 6.24 -15.27 -26.35
C PHE A 506 6.69 -14.29 -25.29
N GLY A 507 7.23 -14.83 -24.21
CA GLY A 507 7.78 -14.05 -23.12
C GLY A 507 9.20 -14.46 -22.79
N LEU A 508 10.02 -13.47 -22.47
CA LEU A 508 11.33 -13.64 -21.87
C LEU A 508 11.31 -12.94 -20.52
N GLN A 509 11.80 -13.64 -19.52
CA GLN A 509 12.00 -13.08 -18.18
C GLN A 509 13.46 -13.27 -17.78
N PHE A 510 14.07 -12.20 -17.33
CA PHE A 510 15.40 -12.19 -16.73
C PHE A 510 15.31 -11.46 -15.39
N ASP A 511 15.66 -12.17 -14.32
CA ASP A 511 15.73 -11.61 -12.97
C ASP A 511 17.08 -11.96 -12.35
N GLU A 512 17.83 -10.94 -11.93
CA GLU A 512 19.08 -11.06 -11.21
C GLU A 512 18.90 -10.50 -9.80
N ASN A 513 19.06 -11.34 -8.80
CA ASN A 513 19.03 -10.96 -7.39
C ASN A 513 20.44 -11.09 -6.80
N SER A 514 21.00 -10.00 -6.35
CA SER A 514 22.29 -9.96 -5.68
C SER A 514 22.12 -9.51 -4.24
N THR A 515 22.67 -10.27 -3.32
CA THR A 515 22.70 -9.92 -1.90
C THR A 515 24.14 -9.71 -1.46
N GLU A 516 24.44 -8.54 -0.94
CA GLU A 516 25.69 -8.22 -0.31
C GLU A 516 25.43 -8.06 1.19
N LYS A 517 26.03 -8.94 1.99
CA LYS A 517 25.95 -8.89 3.44
C LYS A 517 27.37 -8.84 3.98
N PHE A 518 27.67 -7.77 4.71
CA PHE A 518 28.93 -7.55 5.39
C PHE A 518 28.63 -7.20 6.85
N ALA A 519 29.29 -7.87 7.78
CA ALA A 519 29.30 -7.55 9.19
C ALA A 519 30.76 -7.56 9.64
N ASP A 520 31.14 -6.51 10.39
CA ASP A 520 32.49 -6.36 10.94
C ASP A 520 32.60 -7.12 12.28
#